data_728a000d2cc7e07a6b59d5f220324044
#
_entry.id   728a000d2cc7e07a6b59d5f220324044
#
_cell.length_a   1.000
_cell.length_b   1.000
_cell.length_c   1.000
_cell.angle_alpha   90.00
_cell.angle_beta   90.00
_cell.angle_gamma   90.00
#
_symmetry.space_group_name_H-M   'P 1'
#
loop_
_entity.id
_entity.type
_entity.pdbx_description
1 polymer ?
#
loop_
_entity_poly.entity_id
_entity_poly.type
_entity_poly.pdbx_seq_one_letter_code
_entity_poly.pdbx_strand_id
1 'polypeptide(L)'
;TRNESSAASDVYKRQKEFLSLSTFTISTSGTASLEAACYGNIPIICYKTSLINYLILKPLMQTNLIGLPNLILGKNVFPELLQNQCTPNEIFDAFMSARENKDQLALRVSDVKDLIKGNGMTEGARYLLERVDSASRSR
;
A
#
# COMPACT_ATOMS: atom_id res chain seq x y z
N THR A 1 9.78 7.91 -31.24
CA THR A 1 8.56 7.87 -30.38
C THR A 1 7.90 6.46 -30.32
N ARG A 2 8.12 5.59 -31.32
CA ARG A 2 7.52 4.24 -31.34
C ARG A 2 8.23 3.22 -30.42
N ASN A 3 9.53 3.40 -30.14
CA ASN A 3 10.33 2.49 -29.31
C ASN A 3 10.13 2.67 -27.79
N GLU A 4 9.85 3.86 -27.31
CA GLU A 4 9.64 4.12 -25.87
C GLU A 4 8.33 3.52 -25.36
N SER A 5 7.28 3.57 -26.16
CA SER A 5 5.98 2.96 -25.86
C SER A 5 6.06 1.43 -25.75
N SER A 6 6.89 0.78 -26.58
CA SER A 6 7.11 -0.67 -26.53
C SER A 6 7.89 -1.10 -25.29
N ALA A 7 8.97 -0.39 -24.95
CA ALA A 7 9.79 -0.68 -23.76
C ALA A 7 8.99 -0.50 -22.45
N ALA A 8 8.18 0.56 -22.33
CA ALA A 8 7.33 0.78 -21.17
C ALA A 8 6.26 -0.32 -21.04
N SER A 9 5.67 -0.77 -22.14
CA SER A 9 4.72 -1.88 -22.15
C SER A 9 5.36 -3.21 -21.72
N ASP A 10 6.61 -3.46 -22.14
CA ASP A 10 7.35 -4.67 -21.75
C ASP A 10 7.73 -4.67 -20.27
N VAL A 11 8.17 -3.53 -19.73
CA VAL A 11 8.45 -3.38 -18.31
C VAL A 11 7.19 -3.61 -17.47
N TYR A 12 6.05 -3.06 -17.88
CA TYR A 12 4.79 -3.23 -17.17
C TYR A 12 4.27 -4.68 -17.21
N LYS A 13 4.44 -5.39 -18.34
CA LYS A 13 4.11 -6.83 -18.43
C LYS A 13 4.97 -7.66 -17.50
N ARG A 14 6.28 -7.43 -17.49
CA ARG A 14 7.21 -8.13 -16.59
C ARG A 14 6.92 -7.85 -15.12
N GLN A 15 6.55 -6.63 -14.75
CA GLN A 15 6.15 -6.30 -13.39
C GLN A 15 4.97 -7.17 -12.92
N LYS A 16 3.94 -7.33 -13.76
CA LYS A 16 2.79 -8.19 -13.46
C LYS A 16 3.17 -9.65 -13.30
N GLU A 17 4.05 -10.16 -14.17
CA GLU A 17 4.57 -11.52 -14.08
C GLU A 17 5.32 -11.74 -12.77
N PHE A 18 6.22 -10.82 -12.37
CA PHE A 18 6.92 -10.90 -11.10
C PHE A 18 5.96 -10.86 -9.91
N LEU A 19 4.99 -9.97 -9.93
CA LEU A 19 3.98 -9.90 -8.87
C LEU A 19 3.17 -11.20 -8.77
N SER A 20 2.81 -11.83 -9.90
CA SER A 20 2.05 -13.08 -9.89
C SER A 20 2.83 -14.28 -9.33
N LEU A 21 4.16 -14.22 -9.36
CA LEU A 21 5.06 -15.29 -8.87
C LEU A 21 5.60 -15.01 -7.46
N SER A 22 5.42 -13.80 -6.94
CA SER A 22 5.94 -13.39 -5.64
C SER A 22 4.95 -13.67 -4.52
N THR A 23 5.46 -13.95 -3.33
CA THR A 23 4.64 -14.05 -2.10
C THR A 23 4.69 -12.75 -1.30
N PHE A 24 5.83 -12.07 -1.31
CA PHE A 24 6.06 -10.81 -0.59
C PHE A 24 6.52 -9.73 -1.55
N THR A 25 6.14 -8.51 -1.27
CA THR A 25 6.58 -7.35 -2.06
C THR A 25 6.98 -6.21 -1.13
N ILE A 26 8.22 -5.75 -1.23
CA ILE A 26 8.70 -4.55 -0.55
C ILE A 26 8.47 -3.38 -1.52
N SER A 27 7.68 -2.40 -1.12
CA SER A 27 7.33 -1.27 -1.98
C SER A 27 7.37 0.06 -1.23
N THR A 28 7.61 1.13 -1.98
CA THR A 28 7.77 2.48 -1.43
C THR A 28 6.52 3.36 -1.57
N SER A 29 5.42 2.85 -2.07
CA SER A 29 4.22 3.66 -2.29
C SER A 29 2.93 2.93 -1.93
N GLY A 30 1.89 3.71 -1.63
CA GLY A 30 0.56 3.19 -1.37
C GLY A 30 -0.03 2.45 -2.57
N THR A 31 0.11 2.99 -3.79
CA THR A 31 -0.43 2.39 -5.01
C THR A 31 0.28 1.07 -5.38
N ALA A 32 1.62 1.03 -5.30
CA ALA A 32 2.37 -0.19 -5.58
C ALA A 32 2.09 -1.30 -4.57
N SER A 33 1.90 -0.97 -3.29
CA SER A 33 1.52 -1.94 -2.27
C SER A 33 0.11 -2.49 -2.47
N LEU A 34 -0.81 -1.65 -2.95
CA LEU A 34 -2.15 -2.08 -3.30
C LEU A 34 -2.16 -2.99 -4.52
N GLU A 35 -1.41 -2.64 -5.56
CA GLU A 35 -1.23 -3.48 -6.74
C GLU A 35 -0.66 -4.85 -6.35
N ALA A 36 0.38 -4.89 -5.52
CA ALA A 36 0.95 -6.13 -4.99
C ALA A 36 -0.11 -6.98 -4.27
N ALA A 37 -0.92 -6.37 -3.38
CA ALA A 37 -2.00 -7.07 -2.71
C ALA A 37 -3.05 -7.61 -3.69
N CYS A 38 -3.38 -6.89 -4.76
CA CYS A 38 -4.29 -7.37 -5.81
C CYS A 38 -3.75 -8.61 -6.54
N TYR A 39 -2.44 -8.76 -6.65
CA TYR A 39 -1.80 -9.99 -7.18
C TYR A 39 -1.66 -11.10 -6.13
N GLY A 40 -2.01 -10.87 -4.89
CA GLY A 40 -1.95 -11.87 -3.82
C GLY A 40 -0.68 -11.79 -2.97
N ASN A 41 0.16 -10.78 -3.17
CA ASN A 41 1.38 -10.59 -2.42
C ASN A 41 1.09 -9.95 -1.06
N ILE A 42 1.89 -10.30 -0.07
CA ILE A 42 1.93 -9.65 1.23
C ILE A 42 2.83 -8.41 1.10
N PRO A 43 2.30 -7.17 1.20
CA PRO A 43 3.08 -5.98 1.06
C PRO A 43 3.84 -5.64 2.35
N ILE A 44 5.10 -5.25 2.21
CA ILE A 44 5.90 -4.57 3.24
C ILE A 44 6.13 -3.16 2.72
N ILE A 45 5.59 -2.17 3.42
CA ILE A 45 5.48 -0.82 2.93
C ILE A 45 6.59 0.02 3.56
N CYS A 46 7.46 0.58 2.73
CA CYS A 46 8.55 1.44 3.14
C CYS A 46 8.29 2.85 2.63
N TYR A 47 8.19 3.84 3.50
CA TYR A 47 7.96 5.21 3.10
C TYR A 47 9.01 6.14 3.68
N LYS A 48 9.85 6.69 2.80
CA LYS A 48 10.86 7.67 3.14
C LYS A 48 10.71 8.88 2.24
N THR A 49 10.42 10.03 2.83
CA THR A 49 10.30 11.31 2.12
C THR A 49 11.14 12.39 2.83
N SER A 50 11.28 13.56 2.22
CA SER A 50 11.97 14.67 2.89
C SER A 50 11.25 15.04 4.19
N LEU A 51 12.02 15.42 5.21
CA LEU A 51 11.46 15.82 6.51
C LEU A 51 10.42 16.94 6.39
N ILE A 52 10.62 17.86 5.44
CA ILE A 52 9.71 18.97 5.18
C ILE A 52 8.35 18.44 4.69
N ASN A 53 8.36 17.54 3.71
CA ASN A 53 7.13 16.95 3.18
C ASN A 53 6.41 16.11 4.24
N TYR A 54 7.17 15.37 5.06
CA TYR A 54 6.60 14.59 6.15
C TYR A 54 5.93 15.49 7.20
N LEU A 55 6.57 16.58 7.61
CA LEU A 55 6.02 17.53 8.59
C LEU A 55 4.78 18.26 8.07
N ILE A 56 4.71 18.55 6.77
CA ILE A 56 3.53 19.16 6.15
C ILE A 56 2.37 18.16 6.04
N LEU A 57 2.65 16.91 5.71
CA LEU A 57 1.63 15.89 5.51
C LEU A 57 1.12 15.30 6.84
N LYS A 58 1.97 15.19 7.86
CA LYS A 58 1.64 14.58 9.15
C LYS A 58 0.38 15.16 9.81
N PRO A 59 0.18 16.48 9.90
CA PRO A 59 -1.04 17.03 10.48
C PRO A 59 -2.29 16.88 9.60
N LEU A 60 -2.13 16.65 8.29
CA LEU A 60 -3.25 16.37 7.38
C LEU A 60 -3.67 14.90 7.40
N MET A 61 -2.79 14.01 7.90
CA MET A 61 -3.08 12.59 8.01
C MET A 61 -3.87 12.33 9.30
N GLN A 62 -5.16 12.10 9.17
CA GLN A 62 -6.04 11.73 10.30
C GLN A 62 -5.75 10.32 10.84
N THR A 63 -4.92 9.55 10.15
CA THR A 63 -4.50 8.19 10.53
C THR A 63 -2.98 8.05 10.38
N ASN A 64 -2.36 7.21 11.20
CA ASN A 64 -0.95 6.86 11.06
C ASN A 64 -0.69 5.83 9.92
N LEU A 65 -1.71 5.51 9.14
CA LEU A 65 -1.62 4.54 8.05
C LEU A 65 -1.30 5.27 6.74
N ILE A 66 -0.30 4.78 6.01
CA ILE A 66 0.15 5.35 4.73
C ILE A 66 -0.13 4.38 3.58
N GLY A 67 0.00 3.09 3.83
CA GLY A 67 -0.23 2.06 2.83
C GLY A 67 -1.71 1.88 2.51
N LEU A 68 -2.07 1.96 1.23
CA LEU A 68 -3.46 1.77 0.79
C LEU A 68 -4.08 0.46 1.28
N PRO A 69 -3.38 -0.70 1.33
CA PRO A 69 -3.96 -1.92 1.88
C PRO A 69 -4.41 -1.77 3.33
N ASN A 70 -3.60 -1.13 4.18
CA ASN A 70 -3.94 -0.88 5.57
C ASN A 70 -5.07 0.16 5.72
N LEU A 71 -5.07 1.19 4.87
CA LEU A 71 -6.15 2.19 4.81
C LEU A 71 -7.50 1.55 4.44
N ILE A 72 -7.50 0.64 3.45
CA ILE A 72 -8.71 -0.09 3.02
C ILE A 72 -9.23 -0.99 4.15
N LEU A 73 -8.34 -1.65 4.89
CA LEU A 73 -8.71 -2.48 6.04
C LEU A 73 -9.06 -1.65 7.29
N GLY A 74 -8.76 -0.34 7.31
CA GLY A 74 -8.97 0.54 8.45
C GLY A 74 -8.08 0.23 9.66
N LYS A 75 -7.01 -0.56 9.50
CA LYS A 75 -6.11 -0.99 10.57
C LYS A 75 -4.71 -1.32 10.04
N ASN A 76 -3.71 -1.21 10.91
CA ASN A 76 -2.33 -1.57 10.60
C ASN A 76 -2.16 -3.10 10.65
N VAL A 77 -2.27 -3.74 9.49
CA VAL A 77 -2.15 -5.19 9.32
C VAL A 77 -0.82 -5.56 8.69
N PHE A 78 -0.47 -4.87 7.61
CA PHE A 78 0.78 -5.08 6.89
C PHE A 78 1.87 -4.18 7.45
N PRO A 79 3.14 -4.62 7.50
CA PRO A 79 4.23 -3.81 8.00
C PRO A 79 4.36 -2.48 7.24
N GLU A 80 4.39 -1.37 7.98
CA GLU A 80 4.69 -0.03 7.46
C GLU A 80 5.91 0.53 8.18
N LEU A 81 6.98 0.73 7.45
CA LEU A 81 8.23 1.33 7.91
C LEU A 81 8.31 2.77 7.43
N LEU A 82 8.38 3.70 8.36
CA LEU A 82 8.32 5.13 8.06
C LEU A 82 9.63 5.82 8.40
N GLN A 83 10.12 6.66 7.48
CA GLN A 83 11.27 7.54 7.70
C GLN A 83 12.50 6.80 8.23
N ASN A 84 12.82 6.99 9.51
CA ASN A 84 14.00 6.42 10.16
C ASN A 84 13.92 4.90 10.35
N GLN A 85 12.72 4.32 10.25
CA GLN A 85 12.51 2.88 10.28
C GLN A 85 12.83 2.21 8.93
N CYS A 86 12.98 2.98 7.84
CA CYS A 86 13.38 2.44 6.54
C CYS A 86 14.89 2.16 6.50
N THR A 87 15.35 1.24 7.33
CA THR A 87 16.73 0.71 7.36
C THR A 87 16.76 -0.74 6.88
N PRO A 88 17.90 -1.23 6.35
CA PRO A 88 18.00 -2.62 5.92
C PRO A 88 17.63 -3.63 7.00
N ASN A 89 18.03 -3.39 8.25
CA ASN A 89 17.74 -4.28 9.38
C ASN A 89 16.25 -4.31 9.69
N GLU A 90 15.61 -3.15 9.83
CA GLU A 90 14.17 -3.05 10.10
C GLU A 90 13.32 -3.66 8.97
N ILE A 91 13.74 -3.48 7.71
CA ILE A 91 13.08 -4.11 6.56
C ILE A 91 13.21 -5.62 6.62
N PHE A 92 14.41 -6.13 6.98
CA PHE A 92 14.65 -7.55 7.13
C PHE A 92 13.82 -8.14 8.28
N ASP A 93 13.77 -7.49 9.43
CA ASP A 93 12.98 -7.93 10.60
C ASP A 93 11.47 -7.92 10.28
N ALA A 94 10.99 -6.90 9.59
CA ALA A 94 9.62 -6.84 9.12
C ALA A 94 9.29 -7.97 8.13
N PHE A 95 10.21 -8.29 7.22
CA PHE A 95 10.07 -9.43 6.31
C PHE A 95 10.04 -10.76 7.06
N MET A 96 10.93 -10.97 8.03
CA MET A 96 10.97 -12.21 8.82
C MET A 96 9.68 -12.38 9.62
N SER A 97 9.21 -11.34 10.28
CA SER A 97 7.93 -11.35 10.99
C SER A 97 6.74 -11.63 10.06
N ALA A 98 6.70 -10.99 8.89
CA ALA A 98 5.68 -11.24 7.89
C ALA A 98 5.71 -12.68 7.35
N ARG A 99 6.90 -13.26 7.21
CA ARG A 99 7.08 -14.65 6.79
C ARG A 99 6.57 -15.64 7.83
N GLU A 100 6.80 -15.39 9.12
CA GLU A 100 6.29 -16.22 10.23
C GLU A 100 4.76 -16.18 10.29
N ASN A 101 4.16 -15.03 9.99
CA ASN A 101 2.72 -14.82 10.01
C ASN A 101 2.06 -14.92 8.61
N LYS A 102 2.72 -15.60 7.65
CA LYS A 102 2.34 -15.63 6.24
C LYS A 102 0.88 -15.99 6.02
N ASP A 103 0.39 -17.04 6.66
CA ASP A 103 -0.97 -17.56 6.41
C ASP A 103 -2.04 -16.57 6.89
N GLN A 104 -1.83 -15.93 8.02
CA GLN A 104 -2.73 -14.89 8.52
C GLN A 104 -2.72 -13.65 7.60
N LEU A 105 -1.54 -13.22 7.14
CA LEU A 105 -1.41 -12.08 6.26
C LEU A 105 -1.99 -12.36 4.87
N ALA A 106 -1.88 -13.59 4.37
CA ALA A 106 -2.50 -14.01 3.11
C ALA A 106 -4.03 -13.92 3.16
N LEU A 107 -4.66 -14.27 4.29
CA LEU A 107 -6.10 -14.06 4.50
C LEU A 107 -6.45 -12.56 4.43
N ARG A 108 -5.63 -11.69 5.01
CA ARG A 108 -5.86 -10.24 4.97
C ARG A 108 -5.65 -9.65 3.57
N VAL A 109 -4.75 -10.22 2.78
CA VAL A 109 -4.63 -9.88 1.35
C VAL A 109 -5.92 -10.23 0.60
N SER A 110 -6.55 -11.36 0.91
CA SER A 110 -7.86 -11.72 0.36
C SER A 110 -8.94 -10.71 0.76
N ASP A 111 -9.00 -10.30 2.02
CA ASP A 111 -9.94 -9.27 2.50
C ASP A 111 -9.79 -7.96 1.69
N VAL A 112 -8.55 -7.51 1.43
CA VAL A 112 -8.29 -6.31 0.59
C VAL A 112 -8.83 -6.50 -0.83
N LYS A 113 -8.58 -7.68 -1.44
CA LYS A 113 -9.06 -7.98 -2.80
C LYS A 113 -10.58 -7.98 -2.88
N ASP A 114 -11.24 -8.54 -1.88
CA ASP A 114 -12.71 -8.63 -1.84
C ASP A 114 -13.35 -7.25 -1.65
N LEU A 115 -12.77 -6.41 -0.80
CA LEU A 115 -13.20 -5.02 -0.62
C LEU A 115 -13.04 -4.16 -1.89
N ILE A 116 -12.01 -4.44 -2.71
CA ILE A 116 -11.81 -3.72 -3.98
C ILE A 116 -12.74 -4.25 -5.08
N LYS A 117 -12.95 -5.57 -5.15
CA LYS A 117 -13.80 -6.22 -6.17
C LYS A 117 -15.29 -6.03 -5.93
N GLY A 118 -15.70 -5.94 -4.66
CA GLY A 118 -17.07 -5.61 -4.31
C GLY A 118 -17.42 -4.17 -4.67
N ASN A 119 -18.46 -3.62 -4.12
CA ASN A 119 -18.81 -2.18 -4.25
C ASN A 119 -17.76 -1.24 -3.63
N GLY A 120 -16.58 -1.76 -3.26
CA GLY A 120 -15.52 -1.08 -2.54
C GLY A 120 -14.99 0.17 -3.23
N MET A 121 -15.00 0.23 -4.58
CA MET A 121 -14.67 1.49 -5.28
C MET A 121 -15.74 2.56 -5.04
N THR A 122 -17.02 2.19 -5.03
CA THR A 122 -18.13 3.12 -4.80
C THR A 122 -18.25 3.48 -3.33
N GLU A 123 -18.08 2.52 -2.43
CA GLU A 123 -18.09 2.78 -0.97
C GLU A 123 -16.82 3.49 -0.50
N GLY A 124 -15.65 3.16 -1.04
CA GLY A 124 -14.40 3.88 -0.76
C GLY A 124 -14.45 5.32 -1.25
N ALA A 125 -15.00 5.57 -2.43
CA ALA A 125 -15.22 6.93 -2.94
C ALA A 125 -16.25 7.69 -2.07
N ARG A 126 -17.33 7.04 -1.65
CA ARG A 126 -18.31 7.61 -0.72
C ARG A 126 -17.70 7.96 0.61
N TYR A 127 -16.93 7.05 1.22
CA TYR A 127 -16.24 7.26 2.48
C TYR A 127 -15.25 8.44 2.42
N LEU A 128 -14.50 8.56 1.31
CA LEU A 128 -13.59 9.68 1.09
C LEU A 128 -14.35 11.00 0.92
N LEU A 129 -15.47 11.00 0.18
CA LEU A 129 -16.32 12.19 0.00
C LEU A 129 -16.96 12.63 1.31
N GLU A 130 -17.49 11.72 2.12
CA GLU A 130 -18.06 12.04 3.44
C GLU A 130 -17.03 12.65 4.39
N ARG A 131 -15.78 12.19 4.34
CA ARG A 131 -14.69 12.76 5.14
C ARG A 131 -14.22 14.13 4.66
N VAL A 132 -14.18 14.35 3.35
CA VAL A 132 -13.87 15.67 2.78
C VAL A 132 -14.96 16.67 3.14
N ASP A 133 -16.25 16.28 3.06
CA ASP A 133 -17.38 17.12 3.44
C ASP A 133 -17.41 17.42 4.94
N SER A 134 -17.10 16.46 5.80
CA SER A 134 -17.03 16.69 7.24
C SER A 134 -15.86 17.63 7.63
N ALA A 135 -14.74 17.53 6.94
CA ALA A 135 -13.59 18.42 7.14
C ALA A 135 -13.86 19.85 6.63
N SER A 136 -14.71 20.01 5.61
CA SER A 136 -15.10 21.34 5.08
C SER A 136 -16.16 22.05 5.93
N ARG A 137 -16.98 21.30 6.72
CA ARG A 137 -18.00 21.85 7.63
C ARG A 137 -17.49 22.23 9.01
N SER A 138 -16.25 21.86 9.34
CA SER A 138 -15.61 22.18 10.64
C SER A 138 -14.67 23.39 10.55
N ARG A 139 -14.78 24.18 9.49
CA ARG A 139 -14.18 25.52 9.32
C ARG A 139 -15.30 26.57 9.24
#